data_53b29ca21f8e7158f8896105abbea64b
#
_entry.id   53b29ca21f8e7158f8896105abbea64b
#
_cell.length_a   1.000
_cell.length_b   1.000
_cell.length_c   1.000
_cell.angle_alpha   90.00
_cell.angle_beta   90.00
_cell.angle_gamma   90.00
#
_symmetry.space_group_name_H-M   'P 1'
#
loop_
_entity.id
_entity.type
_entity.pdbx_description
1 polymer ?
#
loop_
_entity_poly.entity_id
_entity_poly.type
_entity_poly.pdbx_seq_one_letter_code
_entity_poly.pdbx_strand_id
1 'polypeptide(L)'
;MNTYSQSNRGLSTLDLDRTNFPDLRGGSLSVRIAQTDAERDAAQALRYQVFYEEMGAQPNAQTKSLKRDIDEFDAIADHLLVIDHAIAEDERGVVGTYRLVQDNAAAKIGRFYSSSEYDLSLLQEFQGKLLEVGRSCVHKNYRNRVAMQLLWRGIASYIFLHRIDLLFGCASLPGINPDLLSDELTYLYHNHLAPPALRIRALETHRIEMIRTNPHELNVRQCLSKLPPLIKGYLRLGGYVGDGAVVDKQFNTTDVAILVKSELLADKYYRHYERRLRDALD
;
A
#
# COMPACT_ATOMS: atom_id res chain seq x y z
N MET A 1 23.30 -10.76 -40.40
CA MET A 1 23.06 -9.30 -40.35
C MET A 1 21.56 -9.08 -40.35
N ASN A 2 20.94 -8.92 -39.21
CA ASN A 2 19.52 -8.55 -39.09
C ASN A 2 19.44 -7.49 -38.01
N THR A 3 19.33 -6.26 -38.49
CA THR A 3 19.14 -5.05 -37.67
C THR A 3 17.69 -4.98 -37.19
N TYR A 4 17.46 -5.24 -35.91
CA TYR A 4 16.20 -4.87 -35.28
C TYR A 4 16.19 -3.37 -35.02
N SER A 5 15.47 -2.65 -35.86
CA SER A 5 15.14 -1.24 -35.70
C SER A 5 14.25 -1.10 -34.46
N GLN A 6 14.75 -0.46 -33.42
CA GLN A 6 13.97 0.02 -32.29
C GLN A 6 13.11 1.20 -32.77
N SER A 7 11.81 0.95 -32.95
CA SER A 7 10.85 2.03 -33.08
C SER A 7 10.55 2.61 -31.69
N ASN A 8 11.34 3.61 -31.31
CA ASN A 8 11.00 4.55 -30.25
C ASN A 8 9.76 5.33 -30.69
N ARG A 9 8.55 4.81 -30.40
CA ARG A 9 7.34 5.63 -30.47
C ARG A 9 7.36 6.53 -29.28
N GLY A 10 7.66 7.80 -29.52
CA GLY A 10 7.61 8.87 -28.56
C GLY A 10 6.25 8.88 -27.86
N LEU A 11 6.26 8.58 -26.56
CA LEU A 11 5.19 8.92 -25.64
C LEU A 11 5.12 10.45 -25.62
N SER A 12 4.14 11.01 -26.28
CA SER A 12 3.79 12.41 -26.14
C SER A 12 3.52 12.64 -24.66
N THR A 13 4.39 13.43 -24.05
CA THR A 13 4.26 13.94 -22.70
C THR A 13 2.96 14.72 -22.65
N LEU A 14 1.90 14.12 -22.12
CA LEU A 14 0.88 14.89 -21.44
C LEU A 14 1.63 15.62 -20.33
N ASP A 15 1.79 16.91 -20.47
CA ASP A 15 2.25 17.81 -19.42
C ASP A 15 1.18 17.83 -18.32
N LEU A 16 1.14 16.73 -17.56
CA LEU A 16 0.44 16.73 -16.29
C LEU A 16 1.23 17.66 -15.38
N ASP A 17 0.60 18.72 -14.98
CA ASP A 17 1.13 19.67 -14.01
C ASP A 17 1.56 18.86 -12.77
N ARG A 18 2.86 18.63 -12.65
CA ARG A 18 3.46 17.80 -11.60
C ARG A 18 3.44 18.47 -10.23
N THR A 19 2.95 19.69 -10.14
CA THR A 19 2.85 20.48 -8.92
C THR A 19 1.50 20.25 -8.23
N ASN A 20 0.47 19.77 -8.95
CA ASN A 20 -0.87 19.61 -8.43
C ASN A 20 -1.32 18.15 -8.43
N PHE A 21 -1.67 17.65 -7.25
CA PHE A 21 -2.35 16.35 -7.13
C PHE A 21 -3.72 16.45 -7.84
N PRO A 22 -4.08 15.49 -8.74
CA PRO A 22 -5.29 15.58 -9.53
C PRO A 22 -6.56 15.53 -8.65
N ASP A 23 -7.60 16.28 -9.03
CA ASP A 23 -8.93 16.17 -8.41
C ASP A 23 -9.60 14.86 -8.83
N LEU A 24 -9.52 13.86 -7.97
CA LEU A 24 -10.07 12.53 -8.21
C LEU A 24 -11.34 12.37 -7.39
N ARG A 25 -12.49 12.25 -8.06
CA ARG A 25 -13.81 12.12 -7.44
C ARG A 25 -14.51 10.82 -7.81
N GLY A 26 -15.42 10.41 -6.91
CA GLY A 26 -16.33 9.27 -7.11
C GLY A 26 -17.59 9.46 -6.25
N GLY A 27 -18.66 9.98 -6.84
CA GLY A 27 -19.86 10.41 -6.09
C GLY A 27 -19.52 11.58 -5.16
N SER A 28 -19.90 11.49 -3.90
CA SER A 28 -19.56 12.48 -2.86
C SER A 28 -18.10 12.34 -2.35
N LEU A 29 -17.37 11.31 -2.77
CA LEU A 29 -16.01 11.07 -2.32
C LEU A 29 -14.98 11.74 -3.21
N SER A 30 -13.92 12.27 -2.60
CA SER A 30 -12.69 12.66 -3.30
C SER A 30 -11.46 12.02 -2.64
N VAL A 31 -10.33 12.01 -3.37
CA VAL A 31 -9.04 11.61 -2.80
C VAL A 31 -7.99 12.68 -3.06
N ARG A 32 -7.23 13.03 -2.03
CA ARG A 32 -6.12 13.99 -2.09
C ARG A 32 -5.11 13.76 -0.96
N ILE A 33 -3.99 14.46 -1.03
CA ILE A 33 -3.01 14.51 0.06
C ILE A 33 -3.51 15.49 1.13
N ALA A 34 -3.26 15.16 2.42
CA ALA A 34 -3.50 16.03 3.55
C ALA A 34 -2.71 17.33 3.42
N GLN A 35 -3.34 18.47 3.71
CA GLN A 35 -2.75 19.80 3.58
C GLN A 35 -2.56 20.49 4.92
N THR A 36 -3.26 20.03 5.96
CA THR A 36 -3.24 20.62 7.31
C THR A 36 -2.94 19.59 8.39
N ASP A 37 -2.51 20.08 9.54
CA ASP A 37 -2.30 19.25 10.72
C ASP A 37 -3.62 18.63 11.21
N ALA A 38 -4.73 19.35 11.11
CA ALA A 38 -6.06 18.85 11.48
C ALA A 38 -6.47 17.65 10.61
N GLU A 39 -6.15 17.66 9.32
CA GLU A 39 -6.40 16.52 8.43
C GLU A 39 -5.51 15.31 8.74
N ARG A 40 -4.24 15.55 9.10
CA ARG A 40 -3.35 14.49 9.58
C ARG A 40 -3.88 13.88 10.88
N ASP A 41 -4.34 14.73 11.80
CA ASP A 41 -4.94 14.30 13.07
C ASP A 41 -6.21 13.46 12.83
N ALA A 42 -7.04 13.85 11.87
CA ALA A 42 -8.23 13.08 11.47
C ALA A 42 -7.87 11.71 10.87
N ALA A 43 -6.83 11.64 10.03
CA ALA A 43 -6.32 10.36 9.53
C ALA A 43 -5.85 9.46 10.66
N GLN A 44 -5.12 10.01 11.65
CA GLN A 44 -4.66 9.28 12.83
C GLN A 44 -5.82 8.81 13.72
N ALA A 45 -6.87 9.62 13.87
CA ALA A 45 -8.08 9.27 14.60
C ALA A 45 -8.87 8.15 13.89
N LEU A 46 -8.99 8.22 12.57
CA LEU A 46 -9.60 7.15 11.78
C LEU A 46 -8.81 5.83 11.91
N ARG A 47 -7.47 5.89 11.86
CA ARG A 47 -6.59 4.72 12.08
C ARG A 47 -6.81 4.13 13.46
N TYR A 48 -6.91 4.97 14.50
CA TYR A 48 -7.20 4.50 15.86
C TYR A 48 -8.54 3.77 15.92
N GLN A 49 -9.60 4.34 15.38
CA GLN A 49 -10.91 3.70 15.34
C GLN A 49 -10.84 2.33 14.65
N VAL A 50 -10.16 2.25 13.49
CA VAL A 50 -10.11 1.02 12.70
C VAL A 50 -9.17 0.00 13.33
N PHE A 51 -7.94 0.37 13.67
CA PHE A 51 -6.94 -0.61 14.12
C PHE A 51 -7.15 -1.02 15.58
N TYR A 52 -7.47 -0.08 16.47
CA TYR A 52 -7.53 -0.37 17.91
C TYR A 52 -8.95 -0.69 18.38
N GLU A 53 -9.97 0.03 17.93
CA GLU A 53 -11.33 -0.19 18.39
C GLU A 53 -12.04 -1.32 17.61
N GLU A 54 -11.79 -1.46 16.29
CA GLU A 54 -12.43 -2.51 15.48
C GLU A 54 -11.58 -3.78 15.38
N MET A 55 -10.25 -3.66 15.14
CA MET A 55 -9.37 -4.80 14.85
C MET A 55 -8.62 -5.33 16.09
N GLY A 56 -8.70 -4.62 17.21
CA GLY A 56 -8.17 -5.10 18.49
C GLY A 56 -6.66 -4.93 18.67
N ALA A 57 -6.03 -3.98 17.95
CA ALA A 57 -4.64 -3.61 18.19
C ALA A 57 -4.44 -3.11 19.62
N GLN A 58 -3.22 -3.25 20.15
CA GLN A 58 -2.86 -2.89 21.52
C GLN A 58 -2.29 -1.47 21.56
N PRO A 59 -3.04 -0.44 22.07
CA PRO A 59 -2.54 0.92 22.11
C PRO A 59 -1.52 1.11 23.24
N ASN A 60 -0.47 1.86 22.97
CA ASN A 60 0.36 2.39 24.04
C ASN A 60 -0.37 3.52 24.81
N ALA A 61 0.21 4.01 25.91
CA ALA A 61 -0.41 5.02 26.76
C ALA A 61 -0.78 6.32 26.01
N GLN A 62 0.10 6.79 25.12
CA GLN A 62 -0.10 7.99 24.33
C GLN A 62 -1.23 7.79 23.30
N THR A 63 -1.16 6.71 22.50
CA THR A 63 -2.18 6.33 21.52
C THR A 63 -3.57 6.22 22.16
N LYS A 64 -3.64 5.59 23.33
CA LYS A 64 -4.89 5.44 24.11
C LYS A 64 -5.44 6.77 24.60
N SER A 65 -4.57 7.62 25.12
CA SER A 65 -4.96 8.93 25.68
C SER A 65 -5.47 9.88 24.60
N LEU A 66 -4.77 9.94 23.46
CA LEU A 66 -5.10 10.82 22.34
C LEU A 66 -6.19 10.26 21.43
N LYS A 67 -6.51 8.95 21.52
CA LYS A 67 -7.33 8.21 20.57
C LYS A 67 -6.88 8.43 19.13
N ARG A 68 -5.58 8.41 18.91
CA ARG A 68 -4.94 8.56 17.61
C ARG A 68 -3.81 7.56 17.46
N ASP A 69 -3.70 6.90 16.30
CA ASP A 69 -2.55 6.08 15.92
C ASP A 69 -1.43 6.99 15.44
N ILE A 70 -0.39 7.14 16.27
CA ILE A 70 0.72 8.07 16.04
C ILE A 70 2.04 7.34 16.19
N ASP A 71 2.94 7.55 15.24
CA ASP A 71 4.34 7.17 15.33
C ASP A 71 5.25 8.27 14.73
N GLU A 72 6.56 8.08 14.82
CA GLU A 72 7.55 9.05 14.32
C GLU A 72 7.48 9.30 12.80
N PHE A 73 6.97 8.34 12.04
CA PHE A 73 6.85 8.46 10.59
C PHE A 73 5.73 9.41 10.16
N ASP A 74 4.74 9.67 11.01
CA ASP A 74 3.63 10.56 10.66
C ASP A 74 4.09 12.00 10.38
N ALA A 75 5.18 12.43 11.02
CA ALA A 75 5.72 13.78 10.84
C ALA A 75 6.42 13.99 9.49
N ILE A 76 6.87 12.92 8.84
CA ILE A 76 7.64 12.96 7.59
C ILE A 76 6.87 12.39 6.39
N ALA A 77 5.71 11.79 6.65
CA ALA A 77 4.90 11.13 5.64
C ALA A 77 3.91 12.08 4.98
N ASP A 78 3.59 11.80 3.73
CA ASP A 78 2.37 12.29 3.10
C ASP A 78 1.20 11.37 3.47
N HIS A 79 0.06 11.96 3.78
CA HIS A 79 -1.17 11.23 4.11
C HIS A 79 -2.17 11.39 2.98
N LEU A 80 -2.42 10.30 2.27
CA LEU A 80 -3.48 10.24 1.27
C LEU A 80 -4.82 10.05 1.99
N LEU A 81 -5.78 10.91 1.70
CA LEU A 81 -7.10 10.94 2.35
C LEU A 81 -8.21 10.68 1.34
N VAL A 82 -9.20 9.90 1.75
CA VAL A 82 -10.51 9.87 1.10
C VAL A 82 -11.46 10.68 1.97
N ILE A 83 -12.11 11.68 1.36
CA ILE A 83 -13.00 12.63 2.03
C ILE A 83 -14.39 12.48 1.46
N ASP A 84 -15.39 12.37 2.33
CA ASP A 84 -16.82 12.42 1.94
C ASP A 84 -17.39 13.82 2.15
N HIS A 85 -17.57 14.53 1.06
CA HIS A 85 -18.14 15.88 1.03
C HIS A 85 -19.63 15.93 1.44
N ALA A 86 -20.31 14.79 1.48
CA ALA A 86 -21.67 14.72 2.02
C ALA A 86 -21.70 14.82 3.55
N ILE A 87 -20.58 14.50 4.24
CA ILE A 87 -20.44 14.70 5.68
C ILE A 87 -19.92 16.12 5.95
N ALA A 88 -18.75 16.45 5.39
CA ALA A 88 -18.08 17.73 5.54
C ALA A 88 -17.01 17.91 4.45
N GLU A 89 -16.65 19.14 4.16
CA GLU A 89 -15.57 19.47 3.19
C GLU A 89 -14.18 19.52 3.84
N ASP A 90 -14.12 19.46 5.16
CA ASP A 90 -12.91 19.53 5.99
C ASP A 90 -12.49 18.16 6.54
N GLU A 91 -11.62 18.16 7.55
CA GLU A 91 -11.09 16.97 8.22
C GLU A 91 -12.15 16.01 8.77
N ARG A 92 -13.35 16.50 9.09
CA ARG A 92 -14.49 15.70 9.62
C ARG A 92 -15.02 14.73 8.57
N GLY A 93 -14.79 15.02 7.29
CA GLY A 93 -15.16 14.16 6.16
C GLY A 93 -14.18 13.03 5.87
N VAL A 94 -13.07 12.89 6.60
CA VAL A 94 -12.05 11.84 6.34
C VAL A 94 -12.61 10.46 6.66
N VAL A 95 -12.75 9.63 5.62
CA VAL A 95 -13.32 8.27 5.70
C VAL A 95 -12.35 7.17 5.23
N GLY A 96 -11.20 7.55 4.71
CA GLY A 96 -10.14 6.63 4.32
C GLY A 96 -8.78 7.30 4.34
N THR A 97 -7.72 6.55 4.59
CA THR A 97 -6.35 7.07 4.61
C THR A 97 -5.34 6.03 4.16
N TYR A 98 -4.19 6.54 3.69
CA TYR A 98 -2.99 5.78 3.40
C TYR A 98 -1.76 6.62 3.72
N ARG A 99 -0.78 6.06 4.42
CA ARG A 99 0.48 6.74 4.72
C ARG A 99 1.52 6.43 3.65
N LEU A 100 2.20 7.46 3.17
CA LEU A 100 3.15 7.41 2.06
C LEU A 100 4.48 8.02 2.54
N VAL A 101 5.54 7.23 2.54
CA VAL A 101 6.88 7.66 2.99
C VAL A 101 7.88 7.46 1.86
N GLN A 102 8.35 8.56 1.27
CA GLN A 102 9.41 8.52 0.26
C GLN A 102 10.78 8.28 0.90
N ASP A 103 11.75 7.79 0.12
CA ASP A 103 13.13 7.52 0.55
C ASP A 103 13.82 8.75 1.14
N ASN A 104 13.66 9.92 0.52
CA ASN A 104 14.22 11.19 1.02
C ASN A 104 13.59 11.63 2.36
N ALA A 105 12.33 11.28 2.60
CA ALA A 105 11.67 11.52 3.87
C ALA A 105 12.13 10.52 4.95
N ALA A 106 12.20 9.23 4.61
CA ALA A 106 12.72 8.18 5.49
C ALA A 106 14.16 8.45 5.93
N ALA A 107 14.98 9.03 5.06
CA ALA A 107 16.37 9.43 5.37
C ALA A 107 16.46 10.42 6.55
N LYS A 108 15.42 11.21 6.83
CA LYS A 108 15.38 12.14 7.98
C LYS A 108 15.32 11.40 9.33
N ILE A 109 14.73 10.20 9.34
CA ILE A 109 14.67 9.30 10.50
C ILE A 109 15.82 8.27 10.44
N GLY A 110 16.42 8.07 9.26
CA GLY A 110 17.49 7.11 9.01
C GLY A 110 16.99 5.69 8.69
N ARG A 111 15.68 5.48 8.58
CA ARG A 111 15.08 4.17 8.30
C ARG A 111 13.67 4.27 7.72
N PHE A 112 13.22 3.20 7.09
CA PHE A 112 11.81 2.95 6.81
C PHE A 112 11.12 2.24 7.98
N TYR A 113 9.79 2.30 8.04
CA TYR A 113 9.00 1.58 9.04
C TYR A 113 9.24 0.07 8.97
N SER A 114 9.16 -0.49 7.77
CA SER A 114 9.31 -1.94 7.53
C SER A 114 10.69 -2.49 7.91
N SER A 115 11.70 -1.64 8.15
CA SER A 115 13.03 -2.11 8.59
C SER A 115 13.04 -2.66 10.02
N SER A 116 11.96 -2.48 10.79
CA SER A 116 11.76 -3.14 12.08
C SER A 116 11.39 -4.63 11.94
N GLU A 117 10.96 -5.05 10.75
CA GLU A 117 10.47 -6.40 10.47
C GLU A 117 11.27 -7.10 9.37
N TYR A 118 11.79 -6.34 8.41
CA TYR A 118 12.45 -6.85 7.21
C TYR A 118 13.83 -6.24 7.01
N ASP A 119 14.76 -7.07 6.53
CA ASP A 119 16.03 -6.59 6.00
C ASP A 119 15.81 -5.91 4.65
N LEU A 120 15.98 -4.60 4.62
CA LEU A 120 15.79 -3.76 3.44
C LEU A 120 17.10 -3.46 2.69
N SER A 121 18.21 -4.15 2.98
CA SER A 121 19.52 -3.91 2.36
C SER A 121 19.47 -3.96 0.83
N LEU A 122 18.72 -4.91 0.26
CA LEU A 122 18.51 -4.98 -1.19
C LEU A 122 17.82 -3.75 -1.79
N LEU A 123 16.96 -3.09 -1.02
CA LEU A 123 16.28 -1.86 -1.47
C LEU A 123 17.21 -0.64 -1.40
N GLN A 124 18.23 -0.65 -0.55
CA GLN A 124 19.24 0.42 -0.50
C GLN A 124 20.12 0.42 -1.76
N GLU A 125 20.29 -0.75 -2.40
CA GLU A 125 21.01 -0.89 -3.67
C GLU A 125 20.14 -0.65 -4.90
N PHE A 126 18.83 -0.52 -4.71
CA PHE A 126 17.86 -0.32 -5.80
C PHE A 126 18.08 1.01 -6.50
N GLN A 127 18.26 0.97 -7.82
CA GLN A 127 18.46 2.16 -8.64
C GLN A 127 17.11 2.76 -9.04
N GLY A 128 16.54 3.61 -8.17
CA GLY A 128 15.26 4.24 -8.39
C GLY A 128 14.68 4.81 -7.10
N LYS A 129 13.57 5.51 -7.20
CA LYS A 129 12.87 6.10 -6.06
C LYS A 129 11.96 5.08 -5.38
N LEU A 130 12.07 5.02 -4.08
CA LEU A 130 11.31 4.12 -3.22
C LEU A 130 10.13 4.86 -2.56
N LEU A 131 9.00 4.16 -2.45
CA LEU A 131 7.87 4.61 -1.66
C LEU A 131 7.42 3.49 -0.72
N GLU A 132 7.56 3.72 0.57
CA GLU A 132 6.92 2.86 1.56
C GLU A 132 5.48 3.28 1.77
N VAL A 133 4.57 2.31 1.72
CA VAL A 133 3.15 2.50 1.96
C VAL A 133 2.70 1.72 3.19
N GLY A 134 1.89 2.34 4.01
CA GLY A 134 1.40 1.72 5.24
C GLY A 134 0.17 2.40 5.81
N ARG A 135 -0.28 1.91 6.95
CA ARG A 135 -1.43 2.47 7.69
C ARG A 135 -2.68 2.67 6.83
N SER A 136 -2.90 1.78 5.84
CA SER A 136 -4.08 1.81 5.01
C SER A 136 -5.32 1.40 5.79
N CYS A 137 -6.30 2.27 5.87
CA CYS A 137 -7.60 1.91 6.41
C CYS A 137 -8.74 2.73 5.81
N VAL A 138 -9.95 2.17 5.90
CA VAL A 138 -11.19 2.79 5.46
C VAL A 138 -12.23 2.56 6.55
N HIS A 139 -12.96 3.61 6.88
CA HIS A 139 -14.09 3.55 7.82
C HIS A 139 -15.08 2.45 7.39
N LYS A 140 -15.60 1.67 8.33
CA LYS A 140 -16.40 0.47 8.06
C LYS A 140 -17.57 0.68 7.08
N ASN A 141 -18.24 1.82 7.15
CA ASN A 141 -19.37 2.15 6.27
C ASN A 141 -18.95 2.49 4.84
N TYR A 142 -17.64 2.69 4.60
CA TYR A 142 -17.05 3.06 3.31
C TYR A 142 -16.20 1.97 2.69
N ARG A 143 -16.17 0.75 3.26
CA ARG A 143 -15.44 -0.41 2.70
C ARG A 143 -16.13 -0.96 1.46
N ASN A 144 -16.30 -0.10 0.48
CA ASN A 144 -16.95 -0.39 -0.79
C ASN A 144 -15.98 -0.20 -1.97
N ARG A 145 -16.44 -0.53 -3.17
CA ARG A 145 -15.62 -0.45 -4.37
C ARG A 145 -15.15 0.97 -4.69
N VAL A 146 -15.96 1.99 -4.40
CA VAL A 146 -15.65 3.39 -4.78
C VAL A 146 -14.47 3.92 -3.96
N ALA A 147 -14.53 3.80 -2.63
CA ALA A 147 -13.44 4.24 -1.75
C ALA A 147 -12.12 3.52 -2.07
N MET A 148 -12.19 2.20 -2.28
CA MET A 148 -10.99 1.42 -2.66
C MET A 148 -10.43 1.85 -4.01
N GLN A 149 -11.27 2.12 -5.02
CA GLN A 149 -10.81 2.60 -6.32
C GLN A 149 -10.18 3.99 -6.22
N LEU A 150 -10.73 4.88 -5.39
CA LEU A 150 -10.16 6.20 -5.17
C LEU A 150 -8.78 6.12 -4.51
N LEU A 151 -8.61 5.28 -3.47
CA LEU A 151 -7.29 5.07 -2.86
C LEU A 151 -6.27 4.58 -3.88
N TRP A 152 -6.61 3.58 -4.70
CA TRP A 152 -5.70 3.08 -5.74
C TRP A 152 -5.37 4.14 -6.80
N ARG A 153 -6.35 4.93 -7.22
CA ARG A 153 -6.12 6.05 -8.15
C ARG A 153 -5.23 7.12 -7.52
N GLY A 154 -5.45 7.41 -6.24
CA GLY A 154 -4.62 8.35 -5.49
C GLY A 154 -3.16 7.88 -5.41
N ILE A 155 -2.93 6.61 -5.05
CA ILE A 155 -1.58 6.01 -5.03
C ILE A 155 -0.94 6.06 -6.42
N ALA A 156 -1.67 5.69 -7.48
CA ALA A 156 -1.14 5.72 -8.84
C ALA A 156 -0.76 7.15 -9.26
N SER A 157 -1.58 8.15 -8.94
CA SER A 157 -1.28 9.56 -9.19
C SER A 157 -0.05 10.03 -8.42
N TYR A 158 0.08 9.63 -7.15
CA TYR A 158 1.23 9.96 -6.32
C TYR A 158 2.52 9.37 -6.89
N ILE A 159 2.51 8.08 -7.25
CA ILE A 159 3.63 7.38 -7.89
C ILE A 159 4.08 8.12 -9.15
N PHE A 160 3.13 8.51 -9.98
CA PHE A 160 3.41 9.22 -11.24
C PHE A 160 4.01 10.60 -11.00
N LEU A 161 3.41 11.42 -10.12
CA LEU A 161 3.87 12.77 -9.78
C LEU A 161 5.30 12.76 -9.25
N HIS A 162 5.60 11.84 -8.34
CA HIS A 162 6.90 11.75 -7.67
C HIS A 162 7.92 10.87 -8.40
N ARG A 163 7.51 10.22 -9.52
CA ARG A 163 8.36 9.29 -10.29
C ARG A 163 8.91 8.16 -9.41
N ILE A 164 8.02 7.55 -8.67
CA ILE A 164 8.37 6.40 -7.83
C ILE A 164 8.58 5.18 -8.74
N ASP A 165 9.64 4.42 -8.50
CA ASP A 165 9.99 3.23 -9.28
C ASP A 165 9.56 1.94 -8.59
N LEU A 166 9.60 1.91 -7.25
CA LEU A 166 9.19 0.76 -6.46
C LEU A 166 8.37 1.20 -5.25
N LEU A 167 7.21 0.59 -5.10
CA LEU A 167 6.34 0.69 -3.92
C LEU A 167 6.51 -0.57 -3.08
N PHE A 168 6.65 -0.42 -1.77
CA PHE A 168 6.75 -1.54 -0.84
C PHE A 168 6.13 -1.20 0.52
N GLY A 169 5.98 -2.22 1.37
CA GLY A 169 5.49 -2.06 2.75
C GLY A 169 4.95 -3.36 3.32
N CYS A 170 4.58 -3.35 4.58
CA CYS A 170 3.95 -4.49 5.25
C CYS A 170 2.47 -4.54 4.94
N ALA A 171 1.98 -5.73 4.60
CA ALA A 171 0.56 -6.01 4.37
C ALA A 171 0.10 -7.15 5.28
N SER A 172 -1.00 -6.91 5.99
CA SER A 172 -1.41 -7.71 7.13
C SER A 172 -2.48 -8.75 6.77
N LEU A 173 -2.26 -9.97 7.23
CA LEU A 173 -3.25 -11.04 7.37
C LEU A 173 -3.79 -10.98 8.81
N PRO A 174 -5.11 -11.05 9.04
CA PRO A 174 -5.67 -11.02 10.38
C PRO A 174 -5.25 -12.23 11.22
N GLY A 175 -4.83 -11.97 12.47
CA GLY A 175 -4.46 -12.99 13.44
C GLY A 175 -2.95 -13.20 13.60
N ILE A 176 -2.60 -13.67 14.80
CA ILE A 176 -1.22 -13.89 15.26
C ILE A 176 -0.82 -15.37 15.34
N ASN A 177 -1.68 -16.26 14.87
CA ASN A 177 -1.37 -17.68 14.80
C ASN A 177 -1.09 -18.08 13.35
N PRO A 178 0.20 -18.24 12.95
CA PRO A 178 0.56 -18.57 11.58
C PRO A 178 0.05 -19.95 11.12
N ASP A 179 -0.26 -20.87 12.04
CA ASP A 179 -0.79 -22.18 11.67
C ASP A 179 -2.19 -22.09 11.06
N LEU A 180 -2.98 -21.09 11.46
CA LEU A 180 -4.30 -20.79 10.88
C LEU A 180 -4.21 -20.10 9.51
N LEU A 181 -3.03 -19.62 9.14
CA LEU A 181 -2.73 -18.92 7.88
C LEU A 181 -1.83 -19.75 6.95
N SER A 182 -1.65 -21.04 7.27
CA SER A 182 -0.70 -21.91 6.58
C SER A 182 -0.90 -21.97 5.08
N ASP A 183 -2.14 -22.09 4.62
CA ASP A 183 -2.46 -22.17 3.20
C ASP A 183 -2.22 -20.85 2.49
N GLU A 184 -2.64 -19.73 3.10
CA GLU A 184 -2.47 -18.39 2.57
C GLU A 184 -0.99 -18.01 2.45
N LEU A 185 -0.19 -18.28 3.49
CA LEU A 185 1.25 -18.03 3.50
C LEU A 185 1.98 -18.88 2.47
N THR A 186 1.67 -20.18 2.41
CA THR A 186 2.28 -21.09 1.41
C THR A 186 1.88 -20.67 -0.02
N TYR A 187 0.61 -20.27 -0.23
CA TYR A 187 0.16 -19.76 -1.52
C TYR A 187 0.93 -18.52 -1.95
N LEU A 188 1.07 -17.54 -1.05
CA LEU A 188 1.79 -16.29 -1.33
C LEU A 188 3.25 -16.57 -1.67
N TYR A 189 3.94 -17.39 -0.89
CA TYR A 189 5.33 -17.75 -1.14
C TYR A 189 5.51 -18.46 -2.48
N HIS A 190 4.70 -19.48 -2.75
CA HIS A 190 4.86 -20.31 -3.94
C HIS A 190 4.53 -19.56 -5.25
N ASN A 191 3.55 -18.68 -5.23
CA ASN A 191 3.05 -18.04 -6.46
C ASN A 191 3.50 -16.59 -6.64
N HIS A 192 3.95 -15.91 -5.57
CA HIS A 192 4.20 -14.47 -5.60
C HIS A 192 5.53 -14.05 -4.96
N LEU A 193 6.43 -14.99 -4.64
CA LEU A 193 7.73 -14.65 -4.07
C LEU A 193 8.51 -13.72 -5.01
N ALA A 194 9.09 -12.67 -4.44
CA ALA A 194 9.88 -11.71 -5.18
C ALA A 194 11.10 -12.33 -5.87
N PRO A 195 11.47 -11.86 -7.07
CA PRO A 195 12.71 -12.28 -7.72
C PRO A 195 13.91 -11.93 -6.81
N PRO A 196 15.04 -12.65 -6.93
CA PRO A 196 16.18 -12.49 -6.02
C PRO A 196 16.63 -11.04 -5.80
N ALA A 197 16.62 -10.20 -6.83
CA ALA A 197 17.03 -8.80 -6.75
C ALA A 197 16.08 -7.88 -5.94
N LEU A 198 14.87 -8.33 -5.62
CA LEU A 198 13.87 -7.58 -4.85
C LEU A 198 13.41 -8.35 -3.61
N ARG A 199 13.97 -9.53 -3.36
CA ARG A 199 13.52 -10.45 -2.31
C ARG A 199 14.02 -10.00 -0.93
N ILE A 200 13.41 -8.97 -0.37
CA ILE A 200 13.63 -8.63 1.04
C ILE A 200 13.17 -9.79 1.93
N ARG A 201 13.84 -9.94 3.08
CA ARG A 201 13.62 -11.06 3.99
C ARG A 201 13.19 -10.57 5.35
N ALA A 202 12.28 -11.29 5.99
CA ALA A 202 11.97 -11.06 7.39
C ALA A 202 13.25 -11.21 8.23
N LEU A 203 13.42 -10.32 9.21
CA LEU A 203 14.53 -10.39 10.16
C LEU A 203 14.48 -11.73 10.91
N GLU A 204 15.62 -12.40 11.06
CA GLU A 204 15.71 -13.72 11.68
C GLU A 204 15.04 -13.82 13.05
N THR A 205 15.05 -12.73 13.80
CA THR A 205 14.43 -12.62 15.12
C THR A 205 12.90 -12.62 15.09
N HIS A 206 12.30 -12.36 13.93
CA HIS A 206 10.84 -12.23 13.74
C HIS A 206 10.29 -13.19 12.69
N ARG A 207 11.18 -13.86 11.97
CA ARG A 207 10.86 -14.68 10.81
C ARG A 207 9.91 -15.84 11.14
N ILE A 208 8.83 -15.91 10.39
CA ILE A 208 7.92 -17.05 10.31
C ILE A 208 8.06 -17.67 8.91
N GLU A 209 8.29 -18.99 8.88
CA GLU A 209 8.31 -19.71 7.62
C GLU A 209 6.96 -19.66 6.93
N MET A 210 6.98 -19.33 5.63
CA MET A 210 5.75 -19.22 4.85
C MET A 210 5.33 -20.55 4.21
N ILE A 211 6.27 -21.47 3.92
CA ILE A 211 5.94 -22.81 3.42
C ILE A 211 5.54 -23.67 4.61
N ARG A 212 4.24 -23.84 4.82
CA ARG A 212 3.66 -24.53 5.99
C ARG A 212 2.79 -25.71 5.63
N THR A 213 2.38 -25.80 4.35
CA THR A 213 1.61 -26.91 3.80
C THR A 213 2.23 -27.34 2.46
N ASN A 214 1.80 -28.49 1.95
CA ASN A 214 2.24 -28.93 0.63
C ASN A 214 1.63 -28.02 -0.47
N PRO A 215 2.46 -27.30 -1.25
CA PRO A 215 1.95 -26.38 -2.29
C PRO A 215 1.07 -27.05 -3.35
N HIS A 216 1.28 -28.34 -3.61
CA HIS A 216 0.53 -29.10 -4.62
C HIS A 216 -0.88 -29.50 -4.13
N GLU A 217 -1.15 -29.40 -2.84
CA GLU A 217 -2.44 -29.73 -2.21
C GLU A 217 -3.30 -28.47 -1.97
N LEU A 218 -2.77 -27.29 -2.25
CA LEU A 218 -3.45 -26.03 -2.02
C LEU A 218 -4.70 -25.85 -2.90
N ASN A 219 -5.80 -25.51 -2.28
CA ASN A 219 -6.95 -24.99 -3.00
C ASN A 219 -6.76 -23.49 -3.28
N VAL A 220 -6.17 -23.17 -4.43
CA VAL A 220 -5.86 -21.79 -4.85
C VAL A 220 -7.07 -20.84 -4.75
N ARG A 221 -8.27 -21.32 -5.15
CA ARG A 221 -9.48 -20.50 -5.07
C ARG A 221 -9.86 -20.17 -3.62
N GLN A 222 -9.69 -21.11 -2.72
CA GLN A 222 -9.94 -20.92 -1.29
C GLN A 222 -8.92 -19.97 -0.68
N CYS A 223 -7.61 -20.15 -0.95
CA CYS A 223 -6.57 -19.23 -0.50
C CYS A 223 -6.88 -17.80 -0.95
N LEU A 224 -7.13 -17.60 -2.26
CA LEU A 224 -7.48 -16.29 -2.80
C LEU A 224 -8.74 -15.69 -2.15
N SER A 225 -9.74 -16.50 -1.79
CA SER A 225 -10.96 -15.98 -1.16
C SER A 225 -10.69 -15.42 0.23
N LYS A 226 -9.78 -16.04 1.00
CA LYS A 226 -9.43 -15.68 2.36
C LYS A 226 -8.45 -14.49 2.45
N LEU A 227 -7.61 -14.26 1.41
CA LEU A 227 -6.70 -13.12 1.42
C LEU A 227 -7.44 -11.79 1.60
N PRO A 228 -6.90 -10.84 2.37
CA PRO A 228 -7.45 -9.50 2.49
C PRO A 228 -7.57 -8.77 1.13
N PRO A 229 -8.59 -7.91 0.97
CA PRO A 229 -8.79 -7.17 -0.29
C PRO A 229 -7.58 -6.37 -0.74
N LEU A 230 -6.81 -5.80 0.21
CA LEU A 230 -5.61 -5.02 -0.07
C LEU A 230 -4.52 -5.89 -0.69
N ILE A 231 -4.20 -7.03 -0.09
CA ILE A 231 -3.22 -7.99 -0.63
C ILE A 231 -3.64 -8.44 -2.02
N LYS A 232 -4.90 -8.84 -2.19
CA LYS A 232 -5.46 -9.18 -3.53
C LYS A 232 -5.28 -8.05 -4.54
N GLY A 233 -5.42 -6.80 -4.10
CA GLY A 233 -5.21 -5.62 -4.92
C GLY A 233 -3.76 -5.56 -5.44
N TYR A 234 -2.79 -5.67 -4.57
CA TYR A 234 -1.36 -5.69 -4.94
C TYR A 234 -1.00 -6.84 -5.87
N LEU A 235 -1.45 -8.07 -5.56
CA LEU A 235 -1.16 -9.23 -6.41
C LEU A 235 -1.74 -9.08 -7.82
N ARG A 236 -2.93 -8.49 -7.95
CA ARG A 236 -3.53 -8.19 -9.27
C ARG A 236 -2.74 -7.15 -10.07
N LEU A 237 -1.94 -6.34 -9.41
CA LEU A 237 -1.02 -5.38 -10.04
C LEU A 237 0.31 -6.03 -10.42
N GLY A 238 0.47 -7.34 -10.21
CA GLY A 238 1.73 -8.03 -10.44
C GLY A 238 2.72 -7.88 -9.27
N GLY A 239 2.21 -7.53 -8.08
CA GLY A 239 3.01 -7.41 -6.87
C GLY A 239 3.58 -8.74 -6.40
N TYR A 240 4.71 -8.64 -5.71
CA TYR A 240 5.45 -9.74 -5.11
C TYR A 240 5.34 -9.70 -3.59
N VAL A 241 5.67 -10.82 -2.94
CA VAL A 241 5.87 -10.90 -1.49
C VAL A 241 7.34 -11.12 -1.15
N GLY A 242 7.78 -10.62 0.00
CA GLY A 242 9.10 -10.90 0.58
C GLY A 242 9.22 -12.35 1.06
N ASP A 243 10.40 -12.71 1.52
CA ASP A 243 10.72 -14.03 2.04
C ASP A 243 10.58 -14.04 3.57
N GLY A 244 9.61 -14.77 4.07
CA GLY A 244 9.22 -14.83 5.47
C GLY A 244 8.07 -13.88 5.83
N ALA A 245 7.24 -14.31 6.78
CA ALA A 245 6.21 -13.50 7.42
C ALA A 245 6.66 -13.07 8.82
N VAL A 246 5.96 -12.11 9.40
CA VAL A 246 6.24 -11.58 10.75
C VAL A 246 4.94 -11.52 11.55
N VAL A 247 4.98 -11.92 12.82
CA VAL A 247 3.83 -11.76 13.72
C VAL A 247 3.91 -10.40 14.40
N ASP A 248 2.98 -9.52 14.06
CA ASP A 248 2.78 -8.26 14.75
C ASP A 248 1.75 -8.41 15.88
N LYS A 249 2.26 -8.54 17.09
CA LYS A 249 1.42 -8.67 18.30
C LYS A 249 0.71 -7.36 18.65
N GLN A 250 1.27 -6.22 18.27
CA GLN A 250 0.65 -4.92 18.55
C GLN A 250 -0.62 -4.75 17.71
N PHE A 251 -0.55 -5.04 16.42
CA PHE A 251 -1.69 -4.91 15.52
C PHE A 251 -2.54 -6.18 15.38
N ASN A 252 -2.20 -7.25 16.11
CA ASN A 252 -2.91 -8.53 16.07
C ASN A 252 -2.97 -9.12 14.66
N THR A 253 -1.83 -9.09 13.94
CA THR A 253 -1.71 -9.51 12.56
C THR A 253 -0.50 -10.41 12.31
N THR A 254 -0.49 -11.06 11.16
CA THR A 254 0.69 -11.69 10.57
C THR A 254 0.98 -10.96 9.27
N ASP A 255 2.13 -10.33 9.18
CA ASP A 255 2.49 -9.43 8.09
C ASP A 255 3.38 -10.11 7.06
N VAL A 256 3.17 -9.77 5.80
CA VAL A 256 4.03 -10.10 4.68
C VAL A 256 4.50 -8.82 4.01
N ALA A 257 5.77 -8.77 3.63
CA ALA A 257 6.23 -7.64 2.82
C ALA A 257 5.62 -7.72 1.43
N ILE A 258 5.14 -6.60 0.91
CA ILE A 258 4.66 -6.45 -0.46
C ILE A 258 5.63 -5.54 -1.22
N LEU A 259 5.91 -5.89 -2.48
CA LEU A 259 6.71 -5.08 -3.40
C LEU A 259 5.99 -4.99 -4.75
N VAL A 260 5.86 -3.77 -5.27
CA VAL A 260 5.20 -3.52 -6.57
C VAL A 260 6.04 -2.55 -7.38
N LYS A 261 6.49 -2.97 -8.55
CA LYS A 261 7.11 -2.07 -9.51
C LYS A 261 6.07 -1.12 -10.10
N SER A 262 6.39 0.17 -10.14
CA SER A 262 5.46 1.21 -10.58
C SER A 262 5.08 1.09 -12.06
N GLU A 263 5.94 0.53 -12.90
CA GLU A 263 5.65 0.24 -14.32
C GLU A 263 4.39 -0.63 -14.48
N LEU A 264 4.17 -1.58 -13.56
CA LEU A 264 3.00 -2.47 -13.56
C LEU A 264 1.70 -1.73 -13.18
N LEU A 265 1.80 -0.72 -12.33
CA LEU A 265 0.71 0.18 -11.98
C LEU A 265 0.36 1.10 -13.15
N ALA A 266 1.39 1.69 -13.76
CA ALA A 266 1.25 2.62 -14.88
C ALA A 266 0.47 1.97 -16.05
N ASP A 267 0.86 0.79 -16.50
CA ASP A 267 0.23 0.08 -17.63
C ASP A 267 -1.27 -0.16 -17.44
N LYS A 268 -1.69 -0.47 -16.22
CA LYS A 268 -3.10 -0.73 -15.91
C LYS A 268 -3.94 0.54 -15.85
N TYR A 269 -3.37 1.63 -15.31
CA TYR A 269 -4.05 2.90 -15.18
C TYR A 269 -4.01 3.70 -16.49
N TYR A 270 -2.92 3.63 -17.29
CA TYR A 270 -2.85 4.21 -18.62
C TYR A 270 -3.90 3.63 -19.57
N ARG A 271 -4.07 2.31 -19.62
CA ARG A 271 -5.11 1.67 -20.46
C ARG A 271 -6.52 2.09 -20.07
N HIS A 272 -6.76 2.37 -18.79
CA HIS A 272 -8.06 2.87 -18.33
C HIS A 272 -8.26 4.35 -18.66
N TYR A 273 -7.20 5.15 -18.59
CA TYR A 273 -7.21 6.58 -18.90
C TYR A 273 -7.32 6.84 -20.39
N GLU A 274 -6.57 6.11 -21.22
CA GLU A 274 -6.68 6.17 -22.68
C GLU A 274 -8.07 5.80 -23.20
N ARG A 275 -8.72 4.80 -22.58
CA ARG A 275 -10.10 4.44 -22.92
C ARG A 275 -11.06 5.58 -22.63
N ARG A 276 -10.93 6.24 -21.46
CA ARG A 276 -11.78 7.37 -21.10
C ARG A 276 -11.53 8.63 -21.94
N LEU A 277 -10.31 8.87 -22.37
CA LEU A 277 -10.00 9.97 -23.31
C LEU A 277 -10.59 9.67 -24.71
N ARG A 278 -10.56 8.42 -25.13
CA ARG A 278 -11.16 8.00 -26.41
C ARG A 278 -12.68 8.15 -26.35
N ASP A 279 -13.33 7.65 -25.29
CA ASP A 279 -14.78 7.76 -25.07
C ASP A 279 -15.27 9.21 -24.85
N ALA A 280 -14.37 10.17 -24.59
CA ALA A 280 -14.69 11.59 -24.44
C ALA A 280 -14.45 12.41 -25.73
N LEU A 281 -13.84 11.80 -26.74
CA LEU A 281 -13.56 12.40 -28.06
C LEU A 281 -14.51 11.87 -29.15
N ASP A 282 -15.27 10.82 -28.87
CA ASP A 282 -16.38 10.28 -29.66
C ASP A 282 -17.73 10.84 -29.14
#